data_23c792ccfba8687a21015ce7fdb69e12
#
_entry.id   23c792ccfba8687a21015ce7fdb69e12
#
_cell.length_a   1.000
_cell.length_b   1.000
_cell.length_c   1.000
_cell.angle_alpha   90.00
_cell.angle_beta   90.00
_cell.angle_gamma   90.00
#
_symmetry.space_group_name_H-M   'P 1'
#
loop_
_entity.id
_entity.type
_entity.pdbx_description
1 polymer ?
#
loop_
_entity_poly.entity_id
_entity_poly.type
_entity_poly.pdbx_seq_one_letter_code
_entity_poly.pdbx_strand_id
1 'polypeptide(L)'
;LPRDHRKVLVADGKVGLTGGIGIGEEWRLGSLGPKRKPWRDTAVQIHGPAAEAMERAFDTMWLRAVGQGPTRREQRRMTRAARNSWIDFADAPPALVGIVEGEPGRFRISRALEVQAAAARERLWIATAYFIPAFGVVESLKGAARDGVDVRVLVPGRNDHPWVNRYAATYYPSLLRNGVRIWEWQGEMMHAKSTVMDGVITRIGSTDFNPLGAAINYELDAIVGDRDFGAQAEAMFLADLEHSREVTRKKGLKIRDK
;
A
#
# COMPACT_ATOMS: atom_id res chain seq x y z
N LEU A 1 -18.78 -12.44 -1.10
CA LEU A 1 -19.29 -11.13 -0.66
C LEU A 1 -18.15 -10.15 -0.54
N PRO A 2 -18.29 -8.88 -0.97
CA PRO A 2 -17.31 -7.83 -0.76
C PRO A 2 -17.01 -7.68 0.74
N ARG A 3 -15.73 -7.42 1.07
CA ARG A 3 -15.27 -7.21 2.46
C ARG A 3 -14.80 -5.78 2.62
N ASP A 4 -15.06 -5.17 3.76
CA ASP A 4 -14.38 -3.94 4.15
C ASP A 4 -13.02 -4.30 4.75
N HIS A 5 -11.95 -4.03 4.00
CA HIS A 5 -10.58 -4.31 4.43
C HIS A 5 -9.83 -3.02 4.82
N ARG A 6 -10.51 -1.88 4.76
CA ARG A 6 -9.95 -0.59 5.16
C ARG A 6 -9.66 -0.58 6.65
N LYS A 7 -8.55 0.00 7.03
CA LYS A 7 -8.19 0.28 8.42
C LYS A 7 -8.23 1.78 8.57
N VAL A 8 -9.32 2.27 9.13
CA VAL A 8 -9.59 3.71 9.25
C VAL A 8 -10.01 4.01 10.68
N LEU A 9 -9.35 4.99 11.28
CA LEU A 9 -9.76 5.62 12.52
C LEU A 9 -9.81 7.11 12.26
N VAL A 10 -10.90 7.76 12.62
CA VAL A 10 -11.03 9.21 12.52
C VAL A 10 -11.54 9.75 13.85
N ALA A 11 -10.96 10.86 14.29
CA ALA A 11 -11.35 11.58 15.48
C ALA A 11 -11.76 13.01 15.12
N ASP A 12 -12.99 13.37 15.46
CA ASP A 12 -13.59 14.70 15.31
C ASP A 12 -13.51 15.29 13.88
N GLY A 13 -13.41 14.42 12.86
CA GLY A 13 -13.20 14.86 11.48
C GLY A 13 -11.86 15.57 11.22
N LYS A 14 -10.99 15.66 12.23
CA LYS A 14 -9.75 16.46 12.19
C LYS A 14 -8.48 15.62 12.09
N VAL A 15 -8.50 14.44 12.70
CA VAL A 15 -7.35 13.52 12.72
C VAL A 15 -7.79 12.18 12.19
N GLY A 16 -7.09 11.68 11.17
CA GLY A 16 -7.30 10.36 10.58
C GLY A 16 -6.06 9.49 10.71
N LEU A 17 -6.25 8.18 10.88
CA LEU A 17 -5.21 7.17 10.83
C LEU A 17 -5.61 6.09 9.83
N THR A 18 -4.71 5.74 8.91
CA THR A 18 -4.88 4.62 7.98
C THR A 18 -3.56 3.92 7.69
N GLY A 19 -3.63 2.70 7.18
CA GLY A 19 -2.45 1.89 6.87
C GLY A 19 -2.76 0.40 6.84
N GLY A 20 -1.75 -0.41 7.05
CA GLY A 20 -1.88 -1.87 7.14
C GLY A 20 -2.21 -2.37 8.54
N ILE A 21 -1.98 -1.55 9.58
CA ILE A 21 -2.14 -1.94 10.99
C ILE A 21 -3.59 -2.29 11.29
N GLY A 22 -3.82 -3.50 11.79
CA GLY A 22 -5.13 -3.96 12.26
C GLY A 22 -5.23 -3.95 13.79
N ILE A 23 -6.46 -4.16 14.29
CA ILE A 23 -6.72 -4.39 15.71
C ILE A 23 -6.64 -5.91 15.94
N GLY A 24 -5.44 -6.41 16.26
CA GLY A 24 -5.18 -7.83 16.46
C GLY A 24 -3.94 -8.08 17.31
N GLU A 25 -3.84 -9.27 17.86
CA GLU A 25 -2.72 -9.70 18.68
C GLU A 25 -1.38 -9.68 17.92
N GLU A 26 -1.44 -9.79 16.59
CA GLU A 26 -0.29 -9.81 15.68
C GLU A 26 0.50 -8.50 15.71
N TRP A 27 -0.17 -7.37 15.99
CA TRP A 27 0.47 -6.04 16.09
C TRP A 27 0.80 -5.64 17.52
N ARG A 28 0.38 -6.42 18.53
CA ARG A 28 0.57 -6.06 19.94
C ARG A 28 1.92 -6.48 20.47
N LEU A 29 2.65 -5.53 21.07
CA LEU A 29 3.90 -5.82 21.79
C LEU A 29 3.62 -6.71 23.01
N GLY A 30 4.35 -7.82 23.13
CA GLY A 30 4.32 -8.70 24.31
C GLY A 30 3.15 -9.68 24.39
N SER A 31 2.15 -9.62 23.51
CA SER A 31 0.97 -10.51 23.58
C SER A 31 1.25 -11.92 23.04
N LEU A 32 2.20 -12.06 22.13
CA LEU A 32 2.53 -13.32 21.46
C LEU A 32 3.56 -14.15 22.23
N GLY A 33 3.88 -13.75 23.48
CA GLY A 33 4.90 -14.35 24.32
C GLY A 33 6.33 -13.86 24.01
N PRO A 34 7.32 -14.24 24.84
CA PRO A 34 8.65 -13.62 24.81
C PRO A 34 9.46 -13.92 23.55
N LYS A 35 9.04 -14.84 22.70
CA LYS A 35 9.77 -15.27 21.49
C LYS A 35 9.21 -14.74 20.19
N ARG A 36 8.02 -14.12 20.19
CA ARG A 36 7.39 -13.56 18.97
C ARG A 36 7.41 -12.04 19.00
N LYS A 37 7.91 -11.47 17.94
CA LYS A 37 7.85 -10.02 17.70
C LYS A 37 6.53 -9.68 16.99
N PRO A 38 6.01 -8.46 17.17
CA PRO A 38 4.83 -8.01 16.40
C PRO A 38 5.13 -7.99 14.90
N TRP A 39 4.08 -8.07 14.11
CA TRP A 39 4.17 -7.87 12.67
C TRP A 39 4.72 -6.47 12.35
N ARG A 40 5.56 -6.39 11.32
CA ARG A 40 6.06 -5.12 10.78
C ARG A 40 4.99 -4.53 9.88
N ASP A 41 4.48 -3.36 10.23
CA ASP A 41 3.45 -2.68 9.46
C ASP A 41 3.69 -1.16 9.42
N THR A 42 2.90 -0.46 8.60
CA THR A 42 2.99 0.99 8.40
C THR A 42 1.61 1.61 8.45
N ALA A 43 1.51 2.72 9.16
CA ALA A 43 0.34 3.59 9.16
C ALA A 43 0.76 5.05 8.98
N VAL A 44 -0.17 5.88 8.56
CA VAL A 44 0.00 7.33 8.44
C VAL A 44 -1.09 8.03 9.24
N GLN A 45 -0.69 9.02 10.01
CA GLN A 45 -1.60 9.96 10.67
C GLN A 45 -1.73 11.22 9.80
N ILE A 46 -2.95 11.66 9.62
CA ILE A 46 -3.33 12.75 8.73
C ILE A 46 -4.14 13.76 9.52
N HIS A 47 -3.80 15.03 9.38
CA HIS A 47 -4.53 16.14 9.96
C HIS A 47 -5.20 16.98 8.87
N GLY A 48 -6.32 17.61 9.19
CA GLY A 48 -7.02 18.52 8.29
C GLY A 48 -8.00 17.83 7.34
N PRO A 49 -8.33 18.40 6.18
CA PRO A 49 -9.45 17.97 5.33
C PRO A 49 -9.35 16.58 4.75
N ALA A 50 -8.15 16.03 4.62
CA ALA A 50 -8.01 14.65 4.21
C ALA A 50 -8.55 13.69 5.29
N ALA A 51 -8.55 14.08 6.58
CA ALA A 51 -9.22 13.34 7.64
C ALA A 51 -10.74 13.33 7.47
N GLU A 52 -11.35 14.45 7.06
CA GLU A 52 -12.78 14.48 6.70
C GLU A 52 -13.12 13.57 5.51
N ALA A 53 -12.20 13.43 4.53
CA ALA A 53 -12.39 12.49 3.43
C ALA A 53 -12.39 11.04 3.92
N MET A 54 -11.56 10.72 4.93
CA MET A 54 -11.55 9.41 5.58
C MET A 54 -12.84 9.17 6.38
N GLU A 55 -13.36 10.18 7.08
CA GLU A 55 -14.63 10.11 7.79
C GLU A 55 -15.79 9.81 6.83
N ARG A 56 -15.87 10.55 5.72
CA ARG A 56 -16.88 10.27 4.66
C ARG A 56 -16.76 8.85 4.09
N ALA A 57 -15.54 8.34 3.95
CA ALA A 57 -15.32 6.97 3.50
C ALA A 57 -15.85 5.95 4.52
N PHE A 58 -15.63 6.20 5.82
CA PHE A 58 -16.16 5.40 6.93
C PHE A 58 -17.70 5.43 6.93
N ASP A 59 -18.30 6.63 6.94
CA ASP A 59 -19.75 6.82 6.97
C ASP A 59 -20.45 6.11 5.80
N THR A 60 -19.87 6.19 4.62
CA THR A 60 -20.40 5.50 3.43
C THR A 60 -20.50 3.99 3.64
N MET A 61 -19.52 3.39 4.31
CA MET A 61 -19.55 1.94 4.58
C MET A 61 -20.44 1.60 5.77
N TRP A 62 -20.46 2.46 6.79
CA TRP A 62 -21.39 2.28 7.91
C TRP A 62 -22.84 2.27 7.42
N LEU A 63 -23.22 3.27 6.63
CA LEU A 63 -24.55 3.35 6.05
C LEU A 63 -24.89 2.14 5.17
N ARG A 64 -23.93 1.64 4.42
CA ARG A 64 -24.11 0.39 3.64
C ARG A 64 -24.33 -0.83 4.54
N ALA A 65 -23.58 -0.93 5.62
CA ALA A 65 -23.67 -2.03 6.56
C ALA A 65 -25.04 -2.09 7.26
N VAL A 66 -25.64 -0.93 7.55
CA VAL A 66 -26.98 -0.83 8.14
C VAL A 66 -28.11 -0.74 7.10
N GLY A 67 -27.84 -0.97 5.83
CA GLY A 67 -28.83 -0.96 4.76
C GLY A 67 -29.33 0.42 4.32
N GLN A 68 -28.66 1.50 4.73
CA GLN A 68 -29.02 2.88 4.45
C GLN A 68 -28.01 3.58 3.51
N GLY A 69 -27.13 2.83 2.89
CA GLY A 69 -26.05 3.37 2.08
C GLY A 69 -26.53 4.06 0.80
N PRO A 70 -25.78 5.05 0.31
CA PRO A 70 -26.11 5.77 -0.91
C PRO A 70 -26.14 4.84 -2.12
N THR A 71 -27.06 5.10 -3.02
CA THR A 71 -27.10 4.44 -4.32
C THR A 71 -25.82 4.75 -5.12
N ARG A 72 -25.49 3.91 -6.12
CA ARG A 72 -24.34 4.17 -7.02
C ARG A 72 -24.40 5.56 -7.70
N ARG A 73 -25.59 6.10 -7.94
CA ARG A 73 -25.79 7.43 -8.55
C ARG A 73 -25.47 8.54 -7.55
N GLU A 74 -25.94 8.43 -6.32
CA GLU A 74 -25.63 9.36 -5.24
C GLU A 74 -24.15 9.37 -4.90
N GLN A 75 -23.53 8.21 -4.82
CA GLN A 75 -22.09 8.10 -4.59
C GLN A 75 -21.25 8.78 -5.69
N ARG A 76 -21.64 8.65 -6.96
CA ARG A 76 -20.99 9.40 -8.06
C ARG A 76 -21.14 10.91 -7.91
N ARG A 77 -22.29 11.39 -7.42
CA ARG A 77 -22.52 12.82 -7.13
C ARG A 77 -21.63 13.31 -5.99
N MET A 78 -21.57 12.56 -4.88
CA MET A 78 -20.71 12.87 -3.71
C MET A 78 -19.23 12.91 -4.11
N THR A 79 -18.74 11.95 -4.86
CA THR A 79 -17.35 11.92 -5.36
C THR A 79 -17.06 13.12 -6.29
N ARG A 80 -18.02 13.57 -7.09
CA ARG A 80 -17.86 14.74 -7.95
C ARG A 80 -17.86 16.05 -7.13
N ALA A 81 -18.69 16.15 -6.10
CA ALA A 81 -18.74 17.31 -5.22
C ALA A 81 -17.42 17.44 -4.40
N ALA A 82 -16.91 16.32 -3.88
CA ALA A 82 -15.65 16.29 -3.14
C ALA A 82 -14.43 16.71 -3.97
N ARG A 83 -14.45 16.46 -5.29
CA ARG A 83 -13.37 16.92 -6.20
C ARG A 83 -13.32 18.44 -6.37
N ASN A 84 -14.38 19.17 -6.05
CA ASN A 84 -14.49 20.61 -6.25
C ASN A 84 -14.32 21.41 -4.96
N SER A 85 -14.12 20.73 -3.80
CA SER A 85 -13.89 21.39 -2.52
C SER A 85 -12.38 21.44 -2.24
N TRP A 86 -11.71 22.47 -2.76
CA TRP A 86 -10.37 22.84 -2.28
C TRP A 86 -10.55 23.73 -1.05
N ILE A 87 -9.98 23.31 0.07
CA ILE A 87 -9.95 24.11 1.30
C ILE A 87 -8.55 24.68 1.43
N ASP A 88 -8.49 25.99 1.61
CA ASP A 88 -7.25 26.75 1.82
C ASP A 88 -6.76 26.57 3.27
N PHE A 89 -5.48 26.21 3.46
CA PHE A 89 -4.87 26.02 4.77
C PHE A 89 -3.82 27.07 5.00
N ALA A 90 -4.10 28.01 5.89
CA ALA A 90 -3.30 29.23 6.06
C ALA A 90 -1.98 29.06 6.82
N ASP A 91 -1.73 27.98 7.60
CA ASP A 91 -0.66 28.00 8.61
C ASP A 91 0.32 26.80 8.65
N ALA A 92 0.29 25.88 7.69
CA ALA A 92 1.33 24.87 7.51
C ALA A 92 1.67 24.77 6.03
N PRO A 93 2.94 24.51 5.62
CA PRO A 93 3.18 24.16 4.22
C PRO A 93 2.32 22.90 3.95
N PRO A 94 1.31 23.01 3.06
CA PRO A 94 0.36 21.94 2.91
C PRO A 94 1.03 20.78 2.19
N ALA A 95 1.24 19.67 2.89
CA ALA A 95 1.44 18.39 2.21
C ALA A 95 0.20 18.14 1.34
N LEU A 96 0.39 17.87 0.06
CA LEU A 96 -0.70 17.47 -0.81
C LEU A 96 -1.13 16.04 -0.41
N VAL A 97 -2.31 15.90 0.19
CA VAL A 97 -2.83 14.60 0.61
C VAL A 97 -4.08 14.24 -0.15
N GLY A 98 -4.05 13.10 -0.85
CA GLY A 98 -5.20 12.51 -1.51
C GLY A 98 -5.63 11.21 -0.84
N ILE A 99 -6.92 11.03 -0.58
CA ILE A 99 -7.50 9.77 -0.12
C ILE A 99 -8.08 9.03 -1.34
N VAL A 100 -7.61 7.80 -1.54
CA VAL A 100 -8.05 6.94 -2.65
C VAL A 100 -8.82 5.76 -2.08
N GLU A 101 -10.10 5.70 -2.38
CA GLU A 101 -10.94 4.57 -2.04
C GLU A 101 -10.91 3.51 -3.15
N GLY A 102 -10.54 2.29 -2.78
CA GLY A 102 -10.70 1.09 -3.58
C GLY A 102 -12.13 0.54 -3.42
N GLU A 103 -12.80 0.33 -4.53
CA GLU A 103 -14.09 -0.35 -4.56
C GLU A 103 -13.95 -1.67 -5.32
N PRO A 104 -14.67 -2.74 -4.91
CA PRO A 104 -14.66 -4.01 -5.61
C PRO A 104 -14.85 -3.87 -7.12
N GLY A 105 -13.92 -4.42 -7.90
CA GLY A 105 -13.96 -4.41 -9.36
C GLY A 105 -13.59 -3.09 -10.03
N ARG A 106 -13.15 -2.07 -9.29
CA ARG A 106 -12.80 -0.76 -9.90
C ARG A 106 -11.31 -0.54 -10.11
N PHE A 107 -10.43 -1.31 -9.52
CA PHE A 107 -8.96 -1.30 -9.72
C PHE A 107 -8.30 0.09 -9.70
N ARG A 108 -8.86 1.07 -8.98
CA ARG A 108 -8.35 2.47 -8.95
C ARG A 108 -6.92 2.53 -8.43
N ILE A 109 -6.65 1.78 -7.38
CA ILE A 109 -5.34 1.78 -6.71
C ILE A 109 -4.30 1.06 -7.58
N SER A 110 -4.67 -0.04 -8.24
CA SER A 110 -3.78 -0.71 -9.21
C SER A 110 -3.37 0.23 -10.34
N ARG A 111 -4.32 1.00 -10.89
CA ARG A 111 -4.01 2.02 -11.90
C ARG A 111 -3.13 3.14 -11.35
N ALA A 112 -3.33 3.56 -10.10
CA ALA A 112 -2.47 4.55 -9.48
C ALA A 112 -1.02 4.06 -9.39
N LEU A 113 -0.81 2.77 -9.09
CA LEU A 113 0.52 2.15 -9.07
C LEU A 113 1.15 2.07 -10.47
N GLU A 114 0.38 1.74 -11.49
CA GLU A 114 0.85 1.74 -12.88
C GLU A 114 1.28 3.15 -13.30
N VAL A 115 0.50 4.18 -12.92
CA VAL A 115 0.84 5.59 -13.18
C VAL A 115 2.10 5.99 -12.41
N GLN A 116 2.26 5.60 -11.14
CA GLN A 116 3.47 5.87 -10.37
C GLN A 116 4.69 5.23 -11.04
N ALA A 117 4.59 3.97 -11.48
CA ALA A 117 5.69 3.29 -12.15
C ALA A 117 6.07 3.96 -13.49
N ALA A 118 5.07 4.44 -14.26
CA ALA A 118 5.31 5.16 -15.50
C ALA A 118 5.85 6.59 -15.29
N ALA A 119 5.57 7.21 -14.14
CA ALA A 119 5.98 8.57 -13.83
C ALA A 119 7.31 8.67 -13.07
N ALA A 120 7.76 7.58 -12.44
CA ALA A 120 9.01 7.52 -11.69
C ALA A 120 10.22 7.85 -12.60
N ARG A 121 11.15 8.65 -12.08
CA ARG A 121 12.34 9.09 -12.80
C ARG A 121 13.64 8.59 -12.20
N GLU A 122 13.69 8.49 -10.87
CA GLU A 122 14.89 8.09 -10.14
C GLU A 122 14.70 6.77 -9.42
N ARG A 123 13.62 6.62 -8.66
CA ARG A 123 13.39 5.46 -7.81
C ARG A 123 11.92 5.21 -7.52
N LEU A 124 11.57 3.94 -7.43
CA LEU A 124 10.26 3.48 -6.99
C LEU A 124 10.45 2.31 -6.03
N TRP A 125 10.22 2.54 -4.74
CA TRP A 125 10.37 1.53 -3.70
C TRP A 125 9.02 1.11 -3.14
N ILE A 126 8.81 -0.18 -3.00
CA ILE A 126 7.52 -0.80 -2.72
C ILE A 126 7.68 -1.80 -1.58
N ALA A 127 6.89 -1.66 -0.51
CA ALA A 127 6.67 -2.70 0.49
C ALA A 127 5.24 -3.22 0.38
N THR A 128 5.06 -4.53 0.35
CA THR A 128 3.73 -5.16 0.23
C THR A 128 3.70 -6.53 0.90
N ALA A 129 2.61 -6.82 1.60
CA ALA A 129 2.44 -8.09 2.31
C ALA A 129 2.14 -9.26 1.36
N TYR A 130 1.32 -9.01 0.32
CA TYR A 130 0.87 -10.05 -0.61
C TYR A 130 1.21 -9.64 -2.05
N PHE A 131 2.39 -10.06 -2.50
CA PHE A 131 2.88 -9.71 -3.83
C PHE A 131 2.36 -10.70 -4.89
N ILE A 132 1.18 -10.44 -5.39
CA ILE A 132 0.53 -11.16 -6.50
C ILE A 132 0.11 -10.11 -7.54
N PRO A 133 1.06 -9.41 -8.17
CA PRO A 133 0.74 -8.25 -9.00
C PRO A 133 -0.04 -8.64 -10.26
N ALA A 134 -0.96 -7.78 -10.68
CA ALA A 134 -1.59 -7.88 -11.98
C ALA A 134 -0.54 -7.73 -13.10
N PHE A 135 -0.83 -8.29 -14.28
CA PHE A 135 0.10 -8.27 -15.41
C PHE A 135 0.56 -6.84 -15.77
N GLY A 136 -0.35 -5.86 -15.81
CA GLY A 136 -0.02 -4.46 -16.09
C GLY A 136 0.96 -3.86 -15.08
N VAL A 137 0.82 -4.17 -13.79
CA VAL A 137 1.73 -3.73 -12.74
C VAL A 137 3.13 -4.35 -12.95
N VAL A 138 3.21 -5.65 -13.26
CA VAL A 138 4.50 -6.33 -13.54
C VAL A 138 5.22 -5.66 -14.70
N GLU A 139 4.51 -5.41 -15.80
CA GLU A 139 5.11 -4.78 -16.99
C GLU A 139 5.52 -3.33 -16.72
N SER A 140 4.74 -2.58 -15.94
CA SER A 140 5.09 -1.20 -15.55
C SER A 140 6.35 -1.16 -14.69
N LEU A 141 6.50 -2.06 -13.71
CA LEU A 141 7.72 -2.16 -12.88
C LEU A 141 8.95 -2.53 -13.72
N LYS A 142 8.80 -3.47 -14.65
CA LYS A 142 9.88 -3.87 -15.57
C LYS A 142 10.24 -2.73 -16.54
N GLY A 143 9.24 -2.00 -17.02
CA GLY A 143 9.41 -0.81 -17.85
C GLY A 143 10.25 0.24 -17.12
N ALA A 144 9.81 0.67 -15.95
CA ALA A 144 10.53 1.65 -15.13
C ALA A 144 11.99 1.24 -14.86
N ALA A 145 12.22 -0.03 -14.50
CA ALA A 145 13.58 -0.52 -14.24
C ALA A 145 14.45 -0.53 -15.51
N ARG A 146 13.89 -0.84 -16.69
CA ARG A 146 14.61 -0.76 -17.98
C ARG A 146 14.93 0.68 -18.37
N ASP A 147 14.09 1.62 -17.97
CA ASP A 147 14.29 3.05 -18.19
C ASP A 147 15.30 3.68 -17.19
N GLY A 148 15.90 2.83 -16.32
CA GLY A 148 16.95 3.25 -15.38
C GLY A 148 16.47 3.64 -13.99
N VAL A 149 15.16 3.51 -13.69
CA VAL A 149 14.62 3.75 -12.35
C VAL A 149 15.09 2.66 -11.39
N ASP A 150 15.55 3.03 -10.20
CA ASP A 150 15.84 2.09 -9.10
C ASP A 150 14.53 1.55 -8.52
N VAL A 151 14.06 0.43 -9.08
CA VAL A 151 12.84 -0.24 -8.63
C VAL A 151 13.18 -1.31 -7.61
N ARG A 152 12.66 -1.14 -6.37
CA ARG A 152 12.85 -2.10 -5.27
C ARG A 152 11.51 -2.60 -4.75
N VAL A 153 11.43 -3.91 -4.53
CA VAL A 153 10.24 -4.57 -3.96
C VAL A 153 10.65 -5.31 -2.69
N LEU A 154 10.04 -4.97 -1.58
CA LEU A 154 10.20 -5.61 -0.29
C LEU A 154 8.95 -6.41 0.03
N VAL A 155 9.12 -7.71 0.28
CA VAL A 155 8.06 -8.68 0.57
C VAL A 155 8.36 -9.45 1.85
N PRO A 156 7.39 -10.10 2.50
CA PRO A 156 7.65 -10.98 3.63
C PRO A 156 8.49 -12.20 3.20
N GLY A 157 9.55 -12.51 3.94
CA GLY A 157 10.25 -13.79 3.81
C GLY A 157 9.44 -14.96 4.38
N ARG A 158 8.60 -14.66 5.40
CA ARG A 158 7.57 -15.56 5.94
C ARG A 158 6.22 -14.89 5.81
N ASN A 159 5.21 -15.62 5.37
CA ASN A 159 3.86 -15.13 5.17
C ASN A 159 2.89 -16.01 5.97
N ASP A 160 1.85 -15.42 6.53
CA ASP A 160 0.72 -16.10 7.17
C ASP A 160 0.01 -17.05 6.20
N HIS A 161 0.08 -16.74 4.90
CA HIS A 161 -0.35 -17.59 3.79
C HIS A 161 0.85 -18.09 2.97
N PRO A 162 1.50 -19.22 3.33
CA PRO A 162 2.75 -19.68 2.68
C PRO A 162 2.67 -19.88 1.16
N TRP A 163 1.48 -20.14 0.61
CA TRP A 163 1.27 -20.25 -0.83
C TRP A 163 1.51 -18.92 -1.56
N VAL A 164 1.27 -17.77 -0.89
CA VAL A 164 1.51 -16.44 -1.46
C VAL A 164 2.98 -16.26 -1.81
N ASN A 165 3.88 -16.60 -0.89
CA ASN A 165 5.32 -16.49 -1.16
C ASN A 165 5.76 -17.38 -2.31
N ARG A 166 5.21 -18.59 -2.41
CA ARG A 166 5.50 -19.49 -3.53
C ARG A 166 5.01 -18.92 -4.86
N TYR A 167 3.81 -18.33 -4.86
CA TYR A 167 3.27 -17.69 -6.05
C TYR A 167 4.05 -16.42 -6.41
N ALA A 168 4.36 -15.55 -5.44
CA ALA A 168 5.20 -14.37 -5.63
C ALA A 168 6.55 -14.71 -6.27
N ALA A 169 7.19 -15.80 -5.82
CA ALA A 169 8.47 -16.26 -6.34
C ALA A 169 8.44 -16.60 -7.83
N THR A 170 7.28 -16.89 -8.42
CA THR A 170 7.16 -17.15 -9.87
C THR A 170 7.43 -15.90 -10.70
N TYR A 171 7.22 -14.70 -10.15
CA TYR A 171 7.50 -13.42 -10.82
C TYR A 171 8.98 -13.01 -10.74
N TYR A 172 9.71 -13.48 -9.72
CA TYR A 172 11.08 -13.04 -9.43
C TYR A 172 12.03 -13.17 -10.62
N PRO A 173 12.10 -14.32 -11.34
CA PRO A 173 13.03 -14.45 -12.46
C PRO A 173 12.80 -13.40 -13.55
N SER A 174 11.55 -13.05 -13.82
CA SER A 174 11.20 -12.04 -14.83
C SER A 174 11.56 -10.63 -14.35
N LEU A 175 11.22 -10.26 -13.13
CA LEU A 175 11.51 -8.97 -12.52
C LEU A 175 13.01 -8.72 -12.41
N LEU A 176 13.77 -9.68 -11.86
CA LEU A 176 15.23 -9.61 -11.70
C LEU A 176 15.97 -9.49 -13.04
N ARG A 177 15.49 -10.15 -14.12
CA ARG A 177 16.08 -10.02 -15.47
C ARG A 177 15.92 -8.62 -16.04
N ASN A 178 14.89 -7.89 -15.63
CA ASN A 178 14.60 -6.54 -16.10
C ASN A 178 15.12 -5.44 -15.16
N GLY A 179 15.93 -5.79 -14.15
CA GLY A 179 16.58 -4.80 -13.29
C GLY A 179 15.82 -4.46 -12.00
N VAL A 180 14.60 -5.01 -11.80
CA VAL A 180 13.89 -4.86 -10.53
C VAL A 180 14.64 -5.62 -9.44
N ARG A 181 14.88 -4.98 -8.29
CA ARG A 181 15.54 -5.58 -7.13
C ARG A 181 14.48 -6.03 -6.13
N ILE A 182 14.68 -7.19 -5.50
CA ILE A 182 13.70 -7.81 -4.59
C ILE A 182 14.38 -8.15 -3.28
N TRP A 183 13.72 -7.82 -2.17
CA TRP A 183 14.14 -8.19 -0.81
C TRP A 183 13.06 -8.97 -0.10
N GLU A 184 13.48 -9.90 0.73
CA GLU A 184 12.64 -10.69 1.63
C GLU A 184 12.93 -10.31 3.07
N TRP A 185 11.93 -9.76 3.77
CA TRP A 185 11.96 -9.44 5.19
C TRP A 185 12.25 -10.69 6.02
N GLN A 186 13.20 -10.60 6.96
CA GLN A 186 13.65 -11.77 7.74
C GLN A 186 13.06 -11.85 9.16
N GLY A 187 12.24 -10.87 9.58
CA GLY A 187 11.50 -10.89 10.85
C GLY A 187 10.23 -11.75 10.80
N GLU A 188 9.34 -11.49 11.74
CA GLU A 188 7.95 -11.99 11.65
C GLU A 188 7.28 -11.39 10.41
N MET A 189 5.97 -11.62 10.21
CA MET A 189 5.26 -11.11 9.03
C MET A 189 5.49 -9.62 8.81
N MET A 190 5.86 -9.24 7.60
CA MET A 190 5.74 -7.85 7.14
C MET A 190 4.37 -7.67 6.51
N HIS A 191 3.56 -6.79 7.08
CA HIS A 191 2.21 -6.52 6.60
C HIS A 191 2.04 -5.09 6.07
N ALA A 192 3.12 -4.35 5.87
CA ALA A 192 3.11 -2.99 5.32
C ALA A 192 2.63 -2.96 3.86
N LYS A 193 1.90 -1.92 3.50
CA LYS A 193 1.51 -1.60 2.13
C LYS A 193 1.85 -0.14 1.87
N SER A 194 3.05 0.08 1.35
CA SER A 194 3.56 1.42 1.05
C SER A 194 4.32 1.45 -0.26
N THR A 195 4.31 2.61 -0.89
CA THR A 195 5.21 2.94 -2.00
C THR A 195 5.80 4.33 -1.80
N VAL A 196 7.03 4.52 -2.19
CA VAL A 196 7.65 5.85 -2.28
C VAL A 196 8.27 6.01 -3.66
N MET A 197 7.97 7.13 -4.32
CA MET A 197 8.43 7.47 -5.65
C MET A 197 9.22 8.78 -5.59
N ASP A 198 10.47 8.73 -6.03
CA ASP A 198 11.40 9.86 -6.17
C ASP A 198 11.55 10.72 -4.90
N GLY A 199 11.31 10.12 -3.72
CA GLY A 199 11.33 10.82 -2.43
C GLY A 199 10.28 11.92 -2.27
N VAL A 200 9.23 11.91 -3.09
CA VAL A 200 8.20 12.96 -3.10
C VAL A 200 6.80 12.40 -2.95
N ILE A 201 6.45 11.37 -3.69
CA ILE A 201 5.11 10.80 -3.65
C ILE A 201 5.14 9.51 -2.85
N THR A 202 4.45 9.51 -1.72
CA THR A 202 4.32 8.34 -0.84
C THR A 202 2.87 7.87 -0.81
N ARG A 203 2.65 6.56 -0.96
CA ARG A 203 1.37 5.91 -0.73
C ARG A 203 1.48 5.01 0.50
N ILE A 204 0.52 5.10 1.41
CA ILE A 204 0.37 4.20 2.57
C ILE A 204 -1.11 3.86 2.71
N GLY A 205 -1.44 2.58 2.87
CA GLY A 205 -2.84 2.18 3.02
C GLY A 205 -3.05 0.71 3.29
N SER A 206 -4.25 0.24 3.01
CA SER A 206 -4.64 -1.15 3.22
C SER A 206 -4.44 -2.04 1.99
N THR A 207 -4.15 -1.45 0.81
CA THR A 207 -4.15 -2.16 -0.46
C THR A 207 -2.85 -2.89 -0.75
N ASP A 208 -2.92 -4.20 -0.90
CA ASP A 208 -1.84 -5.04 -1.40
C ASP A 208 -1.77 -5.06 -2.94
N PHE A 209 -0.63 -5.47 -3.47
CA PHE A 209 -0.46 -5.82 -4.89
C PHE A 209 -1.13 -7.16 -5.21
N ASN A 210 -2.44 -7.24 -4.95
CA ASN A 210 -3.24 -8.44 -5.13
C ASN A 210 -4.55 -8.12 -5.87
N PRO A 211 -4.71 -8.54 -7.14
CA PRO A 211 -5.93 -8.27 -7.91
C PRO A 211 -7.18 -8.93 -7.33
N LEU A 212 -7.06 -10.03 -6.60
CA LEU A 212 -8.21 -10.64 -5.91
C LEU A 212 -8.71 -9.71 -4.80
N GLY A 213 -7.81 -9.13 -4.00
CA GLY A 213 -8.18 -8.11 -3.02
C GLY A 213 -8.87 -6.91 -3.67
N ALA A 214 -8.30 -6.38 -4.76
CA ALA A 214 -8.89 -5.29 -5.51
C ALA A 214 -10.25 -5.63 -6.15
N ALA A 215 -10.51 -6.90 -6.46
CA ALA A 215 -11.77 -7.35 -7.04
C ALA A 215 -12.90 -7.49 -6.02
N ILE A 216 -12.58 -7.80 -4.75
CA ILE A 216 -13.58 -8.16 -3.74
C ILE A 216 -13.56 -7.28 -2.50
N ASN A 217 -12.49 -6.51 -2.24
CA ASN A 217 -12.36 -5.71 -1.04
C ASN A 217 -12.66 -4.22 -1.31
N TYR A 218 -13.20 -3.56 -0.28
CA TYR A 218 -13.06 -2.12 -0.13
C TYR A 218 -11.73 -1.85 0.56
N GLU A 219 -10.95 -0.95 -0.02
CA GLU A 219 -9.62 -0.56 0.45
C GLU A 219 -9.54 0.97 0.60
N LEU A 220 -8.57 1.46 1.34
CA LEU A 220 -8.33 2.90 1.48
C LEU A 220 -6.83 3.16 1.58
N ASP A 221 -6.34 4.02 0.71
CA ASP A 221 -4.95 4.46 0.71
C ASP A 221 -4.87 5.98 0.78
N ALA A 222 -3.88 6.47 1.51
CA ALA A 222 -3.45 7.86 1.46
C ALA A 222 -2.27 8.00 0.49
N ILE A 223 -2.34 9.03 -0.36
CA ILE A 223 -1.23 9.42 -1.23
C ILE A 223 -0.78 10.81 -0.75
N VAL A 224 0.48 10.92 -0.37
CA VAL A 224 1.10 12.14 0.16
C VAL A 224 2.13 12.65 -0.82
N GLY A 225 1.98 13.88 -1.27
CA GLY A 225 2.94 14.61 -2.09
C GLY A 225 3.69 15.62 -1.24
N ASP A 226 4.81 15.18 -0.64
CA ASP A 226 5.64 16.00 0.23
C ASP A 226 7.06 15.43 0.28
N ARG A 227 8.10 16.29 0.22
CA ARG A 227 9.51 15.85 0.20
C ARG A 227 10.00 15.37 1.56
N ASP A 228 9.62 16.04 2.64
CA ASP A 228 10.07 15.69 3.99
C ASP A 228 9.42 14.38 4.44
N PHE A 229 8.15 14.20 4.12
CA PHE A 229 7.45 12.94 4.33
C PHE A 229 8.00 11.82 3.44
N GLY A 230 8.30 12.12 2.19
CA GLY A 230 8.93 11.19 1.26
C GLY A 230 10.30 10.72 1.76
N ALA A 231 11.13 11.62 2.26
CA ALA A 231 12.44 11.29 2.85
C ALA A 231 12.28 10.39 4.09
N GLN A 232 11.29 10.64 4.96
CA GLN A 232 10.99 9.76 6.09
C GLN A 232 10.57 8.36 5.63
N ALA A 233 9.72 8.28 4.60
CA ALA A 233 9.28 7.01 4.02
C ALA A 233 10.45 6.23 3.38
N GLU A 234 11.38 6.92 2.70
CA GLU A 234 12.61 6.31 2.19
C GLU A 234 13.51 5.80 3.32
N ALA A 235 13.74 6.60 4.34
CA ALA A 235 14.52 6.19 5.51
C ALA A 235 13.93 4.95 6.20
N MET A 236 12.61 4.92 6.36
CA MET A 236 11.89 3.76 6.90
C MET A 236 12.09 2.52 6.02
N PHE A 237 11.95 2.66 4.70
CA PHE A 237 12.15 1.57 3.76
C PHE A 237 13.59 1.03 3.79
N LEU A 238 14.58 1.89 3.84
CA LEU A 238 16.00 1.51 3.92
C LEU A 238 16.31 0.79 5.23
N ALA A 239 15.76 1.24 6.36
CA ALA A 239 15.90 0.55 7.65
C ALA A 239 15.27 -0.87 7.60
N ASP A 240 14.15 -1.03 6.90
CA ASP A 240 13.55 -2.36 6.68
C ASP A 240 14.46 -3.25 5.81
N LEU A 241 15.19 -2.70 4.85
CA LEU A 241 16.15 -3.48 4.04
C LEU A 241 17.32 -4.02 4.86
N GLU A 242 17.76 -3.32 5.92
CA GLU A 242 18.83 -3.80 6.82
C GLU A 242 18.45 -5.12 7.51
N HIS A 243 17.15 -5.34 7.70
CA HIS A 243 16.59 -6.57 8.28
C HIS A 243 16.08 -7.55 7.21
N SER A 244 16.47 -7.35 5.96
CA SER A 244 15.98 -8.11 4.82
C SER A 244 17.12 -8.77 4.04
N ARG A 245 16.79 -9.80 3.28
CA ARG A 245 17.72 -10.50 2.41
C ARG A 245 17.40 -10.18 0.96
N GLU A 246 18.38 -9.66 0.22
CA GLU A 246 18.23 -9.46 -1.22
C GLU A 246 18.18 -10.81 -1.96
N VAL A 247 17.23 -10.93 -2.86
CA VAL A 247 17.06 -12.09 -3.74
C VAL A 247 17.96 -11.92 -4.95
N THR A 248 18.92 -12.82 -5.14
CA THR A 248 19.82 -12.81 -6.29
C THR A 248 19.48 -13.92 -7.28
N ARG A 249 19.83 -13.74 -8.56
CA ARG A 249 19.59 -14.72 -9.63
C ARG A 249 20.06 -16.13 -9.27
N LYS A 250 21.20 -16.28 -8.57
CA LYS A 250 21.75 -17.58 -8.16
C LYS A 250 20.96 -18.28 -7.05
N LYS A 251 20.23 -17.53 -6.23
CA LYS A 251 19.41 -18.06 -5.13
C LYS A 251 17.93 -18.20 -5.47
N GLY A 252 17.42 -17.39 -6.44
CA GLY A 252 16.03 -17.45 -6.89
C GLY A 252 15.71 -18.59 -7.86
N LEU A 253 16.71 -19.31 -8.37
CA LEU A 253 16.56 -20.38 -9.37
C LEU A 253 16.58 -21.80 -8.78
N LYS A 254 16.46 -21.98 -7.47
CA LYS A 254 16.10 -23.29 -6.91
C LYS A 254 14.59 -23.51 -6.94
N ILE A 255 13.98 -23.40 -8.13
CA ILE A 255 12.81 -24.20 -8.47
C ILE A 255 13.38 -25.59 -8.69
N ARG A 256 13.10 -26.50 -7.77
CA ARG A 256 13.41 -27.92 -7.93
C ARG A 256 12.67 -28.37 -9.20
N ASP A 257 13.46 -28.68 -10.23
CA ASP A 257 13.02 -29.60 -11.27
C ASP A 257 12.67 -30.92 -10.57
N LYS A 258 11.38 -31.18 -10.46
CA LYS A 258 10.76 -32.50 -10.33
C LYS A 258 9.32 -32.43 -10.77
#